data_626d5f4a54d93b31fc15556a49cf5d76
#
_entry.id   626d5f4a54d93b31fc15556a49cf5d76
#
_cell.length_a   1.000
_cell.length_b   1.000
_cell.length_c   1.000
_cell.angle_alpha   90.00
_cell.angle_beta   90.00
_cell.angle_gamma   90.00
#
_symmetry.space_group_name_H-M   'P 1'
#
loop_
_entity.id
_entity.type
_entity.pdbx_description
1 polymer ?
#
loop_
_entity_poly.entity_id
_entity_poly.type
_entity_poly.pdbx_seq_one_letter_code
_entity_poly.pdbx_strand_id
1 'polypeptide(L)'
;DRCHFDIYAILEGAQELYFGHEVQINVNLVETVKLGKDKPDKCYMSPTKRRGVERRSLIWAPVHGGKLLGDKLGCGIPNTCANLCCPICAVYGGLQAGEKTLVGRLVHGGGVAVQELDPVEKQRAMHPALISKEKGEDPMPFKRQYNEPGLLYPVYNHCLSVTDADFTAVAYAFLDSLARIGAGNPK
;
A
#
# COMPACT_ATOMS: atom_id res chain seq x y z
N ASP A 1 -0.67 27.94 -11.20
CA ASP A 1 0.23 28.08 -10.05
C ASP A 1 0.50 26.72 -9.42
N ARG A 2 1.61 26.61 -8.69
CA ARG A 2 2.03 25.40 -7.97
C ARG A 2 2.27 25.75 -6.52
N CYS A 3 1.80 24.87 -5.64
CA CYS A 3 1.91 25.03 -4.19
C CYS A 3 2.46 23.75 -3.54
N HIS A 4 2.77 23.85 -2.26
CA HIS A 4 3.00 22.70 -1.40
C HIS A 4 1.75 22.43 -0.60
N PHE A 5 1.30 21.19 -0.56
CA PHE A 5 0.16 20.74 0.23
C PHE A 5 0.55 19.53 1.05
N ASP A 6 0.03 19.46 2.26
CA ASP A 6 0.28 18.36 3.16
C ASP A 6 -1.03 17.70 3.60
N ILE A 7 -1.04 16.40 3.65
CA ILE A 7 -2.10 15.61 4.27
C ILE A 7 -1.51 14.94 5.51
N TYR A 8 -2.06 15.24 6.67
CA TYR A 8 -1.78 14.54 7.92
C TYR A 8 -3.01 13.77 8.35
N ALA A 9 -2.84 12.52 8.72
CA ALA A 9 -3.93 11.68 9.19
C ALA A 9 -3.48 10.71 10.25
N ILE A 10 -4.42 10.29 11.09
CA ILE A 10 -4.26 9.13 11.95
C ILE A 10 -5.21 8.07 11.41
N LEU A 11 -4.65 6.97 10.93
CA LEU A 11 -5.43 5.86 10.41
C LEU A 11 -5.66 4.86 11.54
N GLU A 12 -6.89 4.41 11.72
CA GLU A 12 -7.25 3.36 12.66
C GLU A 12 -7.53 2.06 11.91
N GLY A 13 -6.98 0.96 12.39
CA GLY A 13 -7.28 -0.36 11.88
C GLY A 13 -8.65 -0.82 12.35
N ALA A 14 -9.68 -0.74 11.51
CA ALA A 14 -11.03 -1.16 11.85
C ALA A 14 -11.20 -2.70 11.97
N GLN A 15 -10.24 -3.46 11.47
CA GLN A 15 -10.23 -4.92 11.48
C GLN A 15 -8.80 -5.44 11.56
N GLU A 16 -8.64 -6.75 11.62
CA GLU A 16 -7.33 -7.37 11.48
C GLU A 16 -6.70 -7.04 10.12
N LEU A 17 -5.54 -6.41 10.13
CA LEU A 17 -4.86 -5.92 8.95
C LEU A 17 -3.55 -6.65 8.68
N TYR A 18 -3.21 -6.74 7.41
CA TYR A 18 -1.97 -7.32 6.93
C TYR A 18 -1.35 -6.41 5.88
N PHE A 19 -0.26 -5.74 6.22
CA PHE A 19 0.39 -4.76 5.33
C PHE A 19 1.54 -5.31 4.52
N GLY A 20 1.86 -6.56 4.66
CA GLY A 20 2.98 -7.22 4.03
C GLY A 20 3.67 -8.14 5.01
N HIS A 21 4.67 -8.83 4.53
CA HIS A 21 5.22 -9.94 5.29
C HIS A 21 6.74 -10.01 5.15
N GLU A 22 7.35 -10.43 6.22
CA GLU A 22 8.62 -11.11 6.19
C GLU A 22 8.32 -12.62 6.20
N VAL A 23 8.83 -13.35 5.23
CA VAL A 23 8.60 -14.79 5.12
C VAL A 23 9.68 -15.50 5.93
N GLN A 24 9.28 -16.14 7.01
CA GLN A 24 10.07 -17.18 7.65
C GLN A 24 9.46 -18.54 7.31
N ILE A 25 10.24 -19.60 7.41
CA ILE A 25 9.80 -20.97 7.06
C ILE A 25 8.39 -21.22 7.63
N ASN A 26 7.38 -21.30 6.77
CA ASN A 26 5.97 -21.56 7.09
C ASN A 26 5.21 -20.48 7.90
N VAL A 27 5.80 -19.30 8.14
CA VAL A 27 5.13 -18.21 8.85
C VAL A 27 5.32 -16.89 8.07
N ASN A 28 4.24 -16.20 7.78
CA ASN A 28 4.25 -14.84 7.28
C ASN A 28 4.11 -13.87 8.45
N LEU A 29 5.18 -13.17 8.77
CA LEU A 29 5.23 -12.19 9.85
C LEU A 29 4.70 -10.82 9.37
N VAL A 30 4.17 -10.04 10.30
CA VAL A 30 3.87 -8.62 10.03
C VAL A 30 5.16 -7.80 9.98
N GLU A 31 5.14 -6.73 9.20
CA GLU A 31 6.25 -5.77 9.16
C GLU A 31 6.28 -4.97 10.46
N THR A 32 7.43 -4.94 11.11
CA THR A 32 7.64 -4.24 12.40
C THR A 32 8.83 -3.31 12.33
N VAL A 33 8.88 -2.36 13.23
CA VAL A 33 10.01 -1.44 13.41
C VAL A 33 10.28 -1.19 14.89
N LYS A 34 11.57 -1.09 15.24
CA LYS A 34 12.03 -0.66 16.57
C LYS A 34 12.46 0.79 16.53
N LEU A 35 11.88 1.61 17.39
CA LEU A 35 12.24 3.03 17.52
C LEU A 35 13.42 3.28 18.47
N GLY A 36 14.18 2.25 18.82
CA GLY A 36 15.34 2.29 19.70
C GLY A 36 15.76 0.90 20.14
N LYS A 37 16.99 0.77 20.67
CA LYS A 37 17.59 -0.52 21.04
C LYS A 37 16.74 -1.33 22.02
N ASP A 38 16.18 -0.65 23.04
CA ASP A 38 15.42 -1.27 24.13
C ASP A 38 13.92 -0.98 24.05
N LYS A 39 13.45 -0.59 22.86
CA LYS A 39 12.03 -0.33 22.63
C LYS A 39 11.34 -1.58 22.09
N PRO A 40 10.05 -1.77 22.41
CA PRO A 40 9.27 -2.86 21.85
C PRO A 40 9.11 -2.70 20.33
N ASP A 41 8.83 -3.82 19.68
CA ASP A 41 8.45 -3.81 18.28
C ASP A 41 7.10 -3.11 18.10
N LYS A 42 6.97 -2.35 17.01
CA LYS A 42 5.74 -1.69 16.63
C LYS A 42 5.34 -2.10 15.23
N CYS A 43 4.05 -2.28 15.01
CA CYS A 43 3.51 -2.48 13.68
C CYS A 43 3.89 -1.33 12.77
N TYR A 44 4.23 -1.66 11.53
CA TYR A 44 4.68 -0.70 10.55
C TYR A 44 3.92 -0.84 9.24
N MET A 45 3.17 0.18 8.90
CA MET A 45 2.55 0.34 7.59
C MET A 45 3.48 1.19 6.71
N SER A 46 4.40 0.55 6.00
CA SER A 46 5.45 1.29 5.30
C SER A 46 4.91 2.28 4.27
N PRO A 47 5.56 3.44 4.10
CA PRO A 47 5.20 4.43 3.11
C PRO A 47 5.13 3.87 1.69
N THR A 48 6.01 2.93 1.35
CA THR A 48 6.01 2.25 0.05
C THR A 48 4.73 1.46 -0.20
N LYS A 49 4.21 0.80 0.81
CA LYS A 49 2.93 0.07 0.73
C LYS A 49 1.78 1.03 0.47
N ARG A 50 1.67 2.12 1.25
CA ARG A 50 0.65 3.15 1.05
C ARG A 50 0.72 3.74 -0.34
N ARG A 51 1.92 4.17 -0.76
CA ARG A 51 2.14 4.71 -2.10
C ARG A 51 1.68 3.76 -3.20
N GLY A 52 1.96 2.46 -3.06
CA GLY A 52 1.54 1.45 -4.02
C GLY A 52 0.02 1.31 -4.13
N VAL A 53 -0.69 1.37 -3.01
CA VAL A 53 -2.16 1.30 -2.98
C VAL A 53 -2.78 2.58 -3.53
N GLU A 54 -2.33 3.76 -3.08
CA GLU A 54 -2.80 5.06 -3.57
C GLU A 54 -2.61 5.19 -5.09
N ARG A 55 -1.43 4.81 -5.60
CA ARG A 55 -1.17 4.82 -7.04
C ARG A 55 -2.15 3.93 -7.81
N ARG A 56 -2.43 2.72 -7.32
CA ARG A 56 -3.42 1.82 -7.94
C ARG A 56 -4.82 2.41 -7.90
N SER A 57 -5.22 3.03 -6.79
CA SER A 57 -6.49 3.73 -6.67
C SER A 57 -6.66 4.79 -7.77
N LEU A 58 -5.59 5.54 -8.05
CA LEU A 58 -5.61 6.54 -9.11
C LEU A 58 -5.61 5.91 -10.52
N ILE A 59 -4.84 4.85 -10.77
CA ILE A 59 -4.85 4.13 -12.05
C ILE A 59 -6.26 3.60 -12.36
N TRP A 60 -6.95 3.10 -11.36
CA TRP A 60 -8.28 2.51 -11.51
C TRP A 60 -9.43 3.48 -11.24
N ALA A 61 -9.11 4.77 -11.09
CA ALA A 61 -10.15 5.79 -10.94
C ALA A 61 -11.05 5.83 -12.19
N PRO A 62 -12.37 5.81 -12.03
CA PRO A 62 -13.28 5.89 -13.14
C PRO A 62 -13.25 7.30 -13.76
N VAL A 63 -13.23 7.37 -15.08
CA VAL A 63 -13.32 8.60 -15.83
C VAL A 63 -14.52 8.55 -16.77
N HIS A 64 -14.88 9.73 -17.32
CA HIS A 64 -16.01 9.82 -18.24
C HIS A 64 -15.88 8.85 -19.42
N GLY A 65 -16.97 8.21 -19.79
CA GLY A 65 -17.02 7.22 -20.89
C GLY A 65 -16.74 5.79 -20.45
N GLY A 66 -16.81 5.46 -19.16
CA GLY A 66 -16.71 4.09 -18.64
C GLY A 66 -15.29 3.51 -18.67
N LYS A 67 -14.28 4.34 -18.91
CA LYS A 67 -12.87 3.94 -18.89
C LYS A 67 -12.23 4.22 -17.54
N LEU A 68 -11.11 3.55 -17.27
CA LEU A 68 -10.25 3.86 -16.12
C LEU A 68 -9.22 4.92 -16.52
N LEU A 69 -8.77 5.72 -15.55
CA LEU A 69 -7.78 6.77 -15.78
C LEU A 69 -6.47 6.22 -16.37
N GLY A 70 -6.00 5.10 -15.85
CA GLY A 70 -4.80 4.43 -16.35
C GLY A 70 -4.92 4.04 -17.83
N ASP A 71 -6.05 3.45 -18.22
CA ASP A 71 -6.31 3.06 -19.61
C ASP A 71 -6.35 4.27 -20.54
N LYS A 72 -7.01 5.34 -20.09
CA LYS A 72 -7.07 6.61 -20.86
C LYS A 72 -5.71 7.23 -21.08
N LEU A 73 -4.79 7.07 -20.12
CA LEU A 73 -3.45 7.66 -20.16
C LEU A 73 -2.38 6.71 -20.70
N GLY A 74 -2.71 5.46 -20.95
CA GLY A 74 -1.71 4.42 -21.27
C GLY A 74 -0.69 4.23 -20.16
N CYS A 75 -1.11 4.39 -18.89
CA CYS A 75 -0.24 4.31 -17.72
C CYS A 75 -0.77 3.27 -16.73
N GLY A 76 0.02 2.25 -16.45
CA GLY A 76 -0.39 1.14 -15.59
C GLY A 76 0.70 0.63 -14.65
N ILE A 77 0.49 -0.58 -14.19
CA ILE A 77 1.46 -1.38 -13.43
C ILE A 77 1.50 -2.76 -14.10
N PRO A 78 2.67 -3.26 -14.49
CA PRO A 78 4.02 -2.72 -14.25
C PRO A 78 4.43 -1.60 -15.21
N ASN A 79 3.73 -1.41 -16.31
CA ASN A 79 4.14 -0.50 -17.38
C ASN A 79 3.70 0.94 -17.10
N THR A 80 4.61 1.73 -16.56
CA THR A 80 4.38 3.16 -16.34
C THR A 80 4.78 3.95 -17.58
N CYS A 81 4.04 5.01 -17.93
CA CYS A 81 4.39 5.84 -19.07
C CYS A 81 5.59 6.78 -18.79
N ALA A 82 6.00 6.94 -17.53
CA ALA A 82 7.07 7.84 -17.08
C ALA A 82 7.06 9.22 -17.74
N ASN A 83 5.86 9.78 -17.96
CA ASN A 83 5.64 11.06 -18.61
C ASN A 83 5.27 12.13 -17.59
N LEU A 84 5.93 13.29 -17.66
CA LEU A 84 5.65 14.45 -16.79
C LEU A 84 4.23 15.02 -16.95
N CYS A 85 3.64 14.86 -18.13
CA CYS A 85 2.26 15.27 -18.39
C CYS A 85 1.22 14.26 -17.88
N CYS A 86 1.65 13.08 -17.46
CA CYS A 86 0.76 12.10 -16.86
C CYS A 86 0.55 12.43 -15.39
N PRO A 87 -0.68 12.72 -14.93
CA PRO A 87 -0.95 13.07 -13.54
C PRO A 87 -0.55 11.95 -12.55
N ILE A 88 -0.60 10.69 -12.98
CA ILE A 88 -0.17 9.55 -12.15
C ILE A 88 1.35 9.58 -11.97
N CYS A 89 2.11 9.66 -13.06
CA CYS A 89 3.57 9.63 -13.00
C CYS A 89 4.18 10.93 -12.47
N ALA A 90 3.58 12.08 -12.74
CA ALA A 90 4.04 13.36 -12.20
C ALA A 90 3.98 13.39 -10.66
N VAL A 91 2.99 12.74 -10.08
CA VAL A 91 2.77 12.70 -8.63
C VAL A 91 3.48 11.52 -7.98
N TYR A 92 3.24 10.30 -8.46
CA TYR A 92 3.75 9.07 -7.84
C TYR A 92 5.10 8.60 -8.38
N GLY A 93 5.61 9.24 -9.42
CA GLY A 93 6.80 8.81 -10.14
C GLY A 93 6.52 7.69 -11.14
N GLY A 94 7.50 7.36 -11.93
CA GLY A 94 7.41 6.29 -12.93
C GLY A 94 8.79 5.77 -13.32
N LEU A 95 8.84 4.51 -13.68
CA LEU A 95 10.06 3.85 -14.16
C LEU A 95 9.73 3.08 -15.45
N GLN A 96 10.44 3.40 -16.49
CA GLN A 96 10.58 2.55 -17.69
C GLN A 96 12.00 2.00 -17.68
N ALA A 97 12.12 0.70 -17.48
CA ALA A 97 13.41 0.05 -17.35
C ALA A 97 14.29 0.29 -18.60
N GLY A 98 15.50 0.79 -18.35
CA GLY A 98 16.45 1.11 -19.42
C GLY A 98 16.22 2.43 -20.17
N GLU A 99 15.12 3.15 -19.93
CA GLU A 99 14.78 4.35 -20.68
C GLU A 99 14.65 5.60 -19.79
N LYS A 100 13.71 5.59 -18.85
CA LYS A 100 13.36 6.79 -18.08
C LYS A 100 13.03 6.49 -16.63
N THR A 101 13.49 7.36 -15.75
CA THR A 101 13.05 7.43 -14.35
C THR A 101 12.48 8.80 -14.07
N LEU A 102 11.26 8.84 -13.54
CA LEU A 102 10.61 10.06 -13.10
C LEU A 102 10.41 10.02 -11.59
N VAL A 103 10.98 10.97 -10.90
CA VAL A 103 10.76 11.16 -9.46
C VAL A 103 9.43 11.86 -9.25
N GLY A 104 8.54 11.25 -8.48
CA GLY A 104 7.23 11.84 -8.16
C GLY A 104 7.35 13.01 -7.19
N ARG A 105 6.29 13.84 -7.18
CA ARG A 105 6.19 15.02 -6.31
C ARG A 105 5.52 14.75 -4.97
N LEU A 106 5.21 13.50 -4.68
CA LEU A 106 4.55 13.07 -3.46
C LEU A 106 5.51 12.26 -2.59
N VAL A 107 5.72 12.73 -1.38
CA VAL A 107 6.51 12.06 -0.35
C VAL A 107 5.57 11.48 0.69
N HIS A 108 5.69 10.20 0.95
CA HIS A 108 4.96 9.49 1.98
C HIS A 108 5.84 9.29 3.21
N GLY A 109 5.25 9.42 4.39
CA GLY A 109 5.95 9.15 5.64
C GLY A 109 5.02 8.75 6.78
N GLY A 110 5.60 8.46 7.93
CA GLY A 110 4.86 7.92 9.07
C GLY A 110 4.53 6.43 8.90
N GLY A 111 3.48 5.98 9.56
CA GLY A 111 2.95 4.62 9.48
C GLY A 111 3.44 3.67 10.56
N VAL A 112 4.15 4.16 11.57
CA VAL A 112 4.48 3.39 12.78
C VAL A 112 3.29 3.46 13.73
N ALA A 113 2.81 2.31 14.19
CA ALA A 113 1.72 2.26 15.16
C ALA A 113 2.08 2.99 16.46
N VAL A 114 1.11 3.70 17.03
CA VAL A 114 1.28 4.38 18.33
C VAL A 114 1.44 3.34 19.44
N GLN A 115 0.61 2.31 19.41
CA GLN A 115 0.60 1.24 20.39
C GLN A 115 1.76 0.25 20.13
N GLU A 116 2.10 -0.50 21.16
CA GLU A 116 3.01 -1.64 21.04
C GLU A 116 2.34 -2.78 20.26
N LEU A 117 3.16 -3.58 19.60
CA LEU A 117 2.67 -4.70 18.83
C LEU A 117 2.39 -5.89 19.74
N ASP A 118 1.19 -6.43 19.60
CA ASP A 118 0.87 -7.80 19.99
C ASP A 118 0.31 -8.52 18.75
N PRO A 119 1.17 -9.20 17.96
CA PRO A 119 0.74 -9.81 16.73
C PRO A 119 -0.15 -11.02 17.00
N VAL A 120 -1.32 -11.04 16.39
CA VAL A 120 -2.23 -12.18 16.44
C VAL A 120 -1.82 -13.20 15.39
N GLU A 121 -1.36 -14.36 15.83
CA GLU A 121 -1.14 -15.50 14.94
C GLU A 121 -2.46 -16.22 14.66
N LYS A 122 -2.78 -16.35 13.39
CA LYS A 122 -3.91 -17.16 12.92
C LYS A 122 -3.43 -18.21 11.91
N GLN A 123 -3.79 -19.43 12.21
CA GLN A 123 -3.60 -20.54 11.28
C GLN A 123 -4.76 -20.53 10.28
N ARG A 124 -4.45 -20.42 8.99
CA ARG A 124 -5.45 -20.58 7.93
C ARG A 124 -5.12 -21.79 7.08
N ALA A 125 -6.05 -22.72 6.98
CA ALA A 125 -5.97 -23.80 6.01
C ALA A 125 -6.14 -23.26 4.59
N MET A 126 -5.39 -23.80 3.62
CA MET A 126 -5.66 -23.53 2.22
C MET A 126 -7.02 -24.13 1.84
N HIS A 127 -7.74 -23.49 0.91
CA HIS A 127 -8.99 -23.99 0.39
C HIS A 127 -8.75 -25.37 -0.29
N PRO A 128 -9.54 -26.41 0.01
CA PRO A 128 -9.35 -27.77 -0.53
C PRO A 128 -9.28 -27.83 -2.06
N ALA A 129 -9.93 -26.90 -2.76
CA ALA A 129 -9.91 -26.85 -4.23
C ALA A 129 -8.53 -26.47 -4.83
N LEU A 130 -7.62 -25.94 -4.02
CA LEU A 130 -6.26 -25.59 -4.45
C LEU A 130 -5.23 -26.69 -4.14
N ILE A 131 -5.67 -27.77 -3.52
CA ILE A 131 -4.82 -28.90 -3.18
C ILE A 131 -4.95 -29.90 -4.33
N SER A 132 -3.90 -30.03 -5.11
CA SER A 132 -3.79 -31.10 -6.08
C SER A 132 -3.88 -32.44 -5.37
N LYS A 133 -4.92 -33.23 -5.68
CA LYS A 133 -5.14 -34.56 -5.10
C LYS A 133 -4.05 -35.57 -5.46
N GLU A 134 -3.08 -35.20 -6.27
CA GLU A 134 -2.11 -36.13 -6.85
C GLU A 134 -0.92 -36.49 -5.95
N LYS A 135 -0.75 -35.85 -4.79
CA LYS A 135 0.45 -36.08 -3.98
C LYS A 135 0.24 -36.56 -2.55
N GLY A 136 -0.97 -36.83 -2.10
CA GLY A 136 -1.17 -37.46 -0.77
C GLY A 136 -0.54 -36.69 0.41
N GLU A 137 -0.10 -35.45 0.24
CA GLU A 137 0.45 -34.63 1.30
C GLU A 137 -0.69 -33.84 1.96
N ASP A 138 -0.79 -33.95 3.26
CA ASP A 138 -1.69 -33.11 4.05
C ASP A 138 -1.34 -31.64 3.81
N PRO A 139 -2.34 -30.78 3.56
CA PRO A 139 -2.09 -29.38 3.34
C PRO A 139 -1.41 -28.76 4.55
N MET A 140 -0.17 -28.31 4.37
CA MET A 140 0.54 -27.59 5.43
C MET A 140 -0.21 -26.29 5.75
N PRO A 141 -0.67 -26.10 6.98
CA PRO A 141 -1.36 -24.88 7.37
C PRO A 141 -0.36 -23.72 7.37
N PHE A 142 -0.66 -22.67 6.58
CA PHE A 142 0.12 -21.44 6.63
C PHE A 142 -0.28 -20.64 7.86
N LYS A 143 0.70 -20.34 8.69
CA LYS A 143 0.53 -19.37 9.78
C LYS A 143 0.74 -17.96 9.25
N ARG A 144 -0.16 -17.05 9.61
CA ARG A 144 -0.04 -15.62 9.30
C ARG A 144 -0.22 -14.81 10.56
N GLN A 145 0.64 -13.81 10.70
CA GLN A 145 0.45 -12.77 11.69
C GLN A 145 -0.39 -11.64 11.10
N TYR A 146 -1.23 -11.05 11.93
CA TYR A 146 -2.07 -9.90 11.60
C TYR A 146 -1.87 -8.82 12.65
N ASN A 147 -2.00 -7.58 12.23
CA ASN A 147 -2.09 -6.45 13.11
C ASN A 147 -3.48 -6.44 13.76
N GLU A 148 -3.53 -6.24 15.07
CA GLU A 148 -4.79 -6.15 15.79
C GLU A 148 -5.64 -4.96 15.34
N PRO A 149 -6.99 -5.06 15.44
CA PRO A 149 -7.87 -3.91 15.30
C PRO A 149 -7.57 -2.84 16.34
N GLY A 150 -7.85 -1.57 15.99
CA GLY A 150 -7.70 -0.44 16.90
C GLY A 150 -6.30 0.14 16.98
N LEU A 151 -5.31 -0.39 16.27
CA LEU A 151 -4.00 0.24 16.18
C LEU A 151 -4.09 1.55 15.38
N LEU A 152 -3.43 2.58 15.89
CA LEU A 152 -3.40 3.93 15.31
C LEU A 152 -2.08 4.16 14.57
N TYR A 153 -2.18 4.55 13.31
CA TYR A 153 -1.03 4.80 12.44
C TYR A 153 -1.01 6.27 12.01
N PRO A 154 -0.21 7.14 12.66
CA PRO A 154 0.02 8.49 12.17
C PRO A 154 0.75 8.45 10.82
N VAL A 155 0.19 9.09 9.82
CA VAL A 155 0.73 9.11 8.45
C VAL A 155 0.72 10.52 7.90
N TYR A 156 1.58 10.77 6.92
CA TYR A 156 1.56 12.02 6.17
C TYR A 156 1.92 11.80 4.70
N ASN A 157 1.39 12.69 3.86
CA ASN A 157 1.74 12.85 2.46
C ASN A 157 2.12 14.31 2.22
N HIS A 158 3.34 14.56 1.79
CA HIS A 158 3.81 15.89 1.38
C HIS A 158 3.77 16.02 -0.14
N CYS A 159 2.93 16.91 -0.65
CA CYS A 159 2.82 17.22 -2.08
C CYS A 159 3.70 18.42 -2.40
N LEU A 160 4.79 18.19 -3.13
CA LEU A 160 5.80 19.20 -3.40
C LEU A 160 5.61 19.81 -4.79
N SER A 161 5.34 21.11 -4.85
CA SER A 161 5.19 21.84 -6.12
C SER A 161 4.15 21.21 -7.06
N VAL A 162 2.94 21.02 -6.55
CA VAL A 162 1.80 20.43 -7.26
C VAL A 162 0.78 21.51 -7.64
N THR A 163 -0.05 21.22 -8.63
CA THR A 163 -1.23 22.01 -8.98
C THR A 163 -2.44 21.58 -8.14
N ASP A 164 -3.51 22.37 -8.16
CA ASP A 164 -4.78 21.99 -7.51
C ASP A 164 -5.33 20.67 -8.08
N ALA A 165 -5.17 20.44 -9.38
CA ALA A 165 -5.58 19.21 -10.03
C ALA A 165 -4.74 17.99 -9.54
N ASP A 166 -3.43 18.17 -9.41
CA ASP A 166 -2.54 17.13 -8.84
C ASP A 166 -2.95 16.82 -7.40
N PHE A 167 -3.20 17.84 -6.58
CA PHE A 167 -3.63 17.68 -5.20
C PHE A 167 -4.99 16.98 -5.10
N THR A 168 -5.94 17.34 -5.94
CA THR A 168 -7.25 16.67 -6.01
C THR A 168 -7.08 15.17 -6.32
N ALA A 169 -6.20 14.84 -7.27
CA ALA A 169 -5.90 13.44 -7.58
C ALA A 169 -5.26 12.70 -6.39
N VAL A 170 -4.33 13.35 -5.66
CA VAL A 170 -3.72 12.78 -4.45
C VAL A 170 -4.76 12.57 -3.36
N ALA A 171 -5.61 13.56 -3.09
CA ALA A 171 -6.65 13.47 -2.07
C ALA A 171 -7.65 12.34 -2.39
N TYR A 172 -8.07 12.24 -3.64
CA TYR A 172 -8.90 11.12 -4.10
C TYR A 172 -8.21 9.77 -3.87
N ALA A 173 -6.95 9.63 -4.33
CA ALA A 173 -6.20 8.38 -4.20
C ALA A 173 -5.96 8.00 -2.74
N PHE A 174 -5.67 8.97 -1.88
CA PHE A 174 -5.53 8.76 -0.44
C PHE A 174 -6.82 8.21 0.16
N LEU A 175 -7.96 8.86 -0.06
CA LEU A 175 -9.26 8.44 0.49
C LEU A 175 -9.72 7.09 -0.07
N ASP A 176 -9.63 6.86 -1.39
CA ASP A 176 -10.00 5.58 -2.00
C ASP A 176 -9.09 4.43 -1.51
N SER A 177 -7.82 4.71 -1.25
CA SER A 177 -6.88 3.72 -0.75
C SER A 177 -7.24 3.17 0.62
N LEU A 178 -7.94 3.93 1.45
CA LEU A 178 -8.33 3.51 2.81
C LEU A 178 -9.22 2.26 2.80
N ALA A 179 -10.03 2.10 1.78
CA ALA A 179 -10.86 0.89 1.61
C ALA A 179 -10.07 -0.32 1.05
N ARG A 180 -8.83 -0.12 0.62
CA ARG A 180 -8.03 -1.13 -0.08
C ARG A 180 -6.78 -1.55 0.68
N ILE A 181 -6.29 -0.71 1.58
CA ILE A 181 -5.08 -0.96 2.35
C ILE A 181 -5.34 -2.03 3.40
N GLY A 182 -4.38 -2.94 3.58
CA GLY A 182 -4.52 -4.01 4.56
C GLY A 182 -5.55 -5.09 4.22
N ALA A 183 -6.17 -5.07 3.05
CA ALA A 183 -7.14 -6.06 2.59
C ALA A 183 -6.52 -7.43 2.25
N GLY A 184 -5.28 -7.58 2.45
CA GLY A 184 -4.50 -8.74 2.77
C GLY A 184 -4.12 -9.67 1.71
N ASN A 185 -4.80 -10.41 1.06
CA ASN A 185 -4.26 -11.43 0.16
C ASN A 185 -3.92 -10.82 -1.21
N PRO A 186 -2.66 -10.85 -1.64
CA PRO A 186 -2.37 -10.75 -3.04
C PRO A 186 -3.08 -11.95 -3.69
N LYS A 187 -4.09 -11.66 -4.44
CA LYS A 187 -4.65 -12.61 -5.37
C LYS A 187 -3.88 -12.52 -6.65
#